data_f4a99dc0e7fe146c75daf241da62237f
#
_entry.id   f4a99dc0e7fe146c75daf241da62237f
#
_cell.length_a   1.000
_cell.length_b   1.000
_cell.length_c   1.000
_cell.angle_alpha   90.00
_cell.angle_beta   90.00
_cell.angle_gamma   90.00
#
_symmetry.space_group_name_H-M   'P 1'
#
loop_
_entity.id
_entity.type
_entity.pdbx_description
1 polymer ?
#
loop_
_entity_poly.entity_id
_entity_poly.type
_entity_poly.pdbx_seq_one_letter_code
_entity_poly.pdbx_strand_id
1 'polypeptide(L)'
;AMEPGRVTAREIEAARRAITRFMKRSGRVWIRVFPDVPVSKKPAEVRQGKGKGTPEYWVCRVKPGRIMFEIDGVSGPIAREALDLASAKLSILSRIVTRIH
;
A
#
# COMPACT_ATOMS: atom_id res chain seq x y z
N ALA A 1 7.10 2.82 5.78
CA ALA A 1 6.19 2.47 6.89
C ALA A 1 6.82 2.86 8.21
N MET A 2 6.03 3.33 9.14
CA MET A 2 6.51 3.72 10.47
C MET A 2 6.12 2.71 11.54
N GLU A 3 5.28 1.77 11.22
CA GLU A 3 4.83 0.75 12.16
C GLU A 3 4.64 -0.54 11.40
N PRO A 4 4.69 -1.68 12.08
CA PRO A 4 4.42 -2.95 11.41
C PRO A 4 2.92 -3.06 11.15
N GLY A 5 2.57 -3.78 10.10
CA GLY A 5 1.18 -3.97 9.80
C GLY A 5 0.99 -4.70 8.49
N ARG A 6 -0.24 -4.74 8.04
CA ARG A 6 -0.59 -5.37 6.78
C ARG A 6 -1.27 -4.34 5.90
N VAL A 7 -0.89 -4.34 4.63
CA VAL A 7 -1.46 -3.43 3.64
C VAL A 7 -2.17 -4.29 2.61
N THR A 8 -3.44 -4.02 2.39
CA THR A 8 -4.22 -4.85 1.47
C THR A 8 -3.96 -4.44 0.03
N ALA A 9 -4.27 -5.35 -0.89
CA ALA A 9 -4.14 -5.05 -2.30
C ALA A 9 -5.00 -3.83 -2.67
N ARG A 10 -6.17 -3.70 -2.05
CA ARG A 10 -7.04 -2.56 -2.33
C ARG A 10 -6.42 -1.25 -1.86
N GLU A 11 -5.76 -1.29 -0.70
CA GLU A 11 -5.09 -0.10 -0.19
C GLU A 11 -3.94 0.30 -1.11
N ILE A 12 -3.18 -0.67 -1.57
CA ILE A 12 -2.07 -0.40 -2.47
C ILE A 12 -2.58 0.24 -3.76
N GLU A 13 -3.65 -0.32 -4.30
CA GLU A 13 -4.20 0.21 -5.53
C GLU A 13 -4.80 1.60 -5.33
N ALA A 14 -5.49 1.83 -4.23
CA ALA A 14 -6.05 3.13 -3.94
C ALA A 14 -4.96 4.18 -3.79
N ALA A 15 -3.87 3.83 -3.13
CA ALA A 15 -2.74 4.74 -2.97
C ALA A 15 -2.11 5.04 -4.32
N ARG A 16 -1.91 4.01 -5.14
CA ARG A 16 -1.33 4.21 -6.47
C ARG A 16 -2.19 5.14 -7.30
N ARG A 17 -3.49 4.95 -7.26
CA ARG A 17 -4.40 5.80 -8.04
C ARG A 17 -4.38 7.24 -7.55
N ALA A 18 -4.30 7.45 -6.24
CA ALA A 18 -4.22 8.79 -5.70
C ALA A 18 -2.97 9.50 -6.18
N ILE A 19 -1.84 8.79 -6.18
CA ILE A 19 -0.58 9.36 -6.65
C ILE A 19 -0.67 9.70 -8.14
N THR A 20 -1.10 8.75 -8.93
CA THR A 20 -1.14 8.92 -10.37
C THR A 20 -2.08 10.05 -10.78
N ARG A 21 -3.24 10.11 -10.11
CA ARG A 21 -4.21 11.14 -10.42
C ARG A 21 -3.68 12.53 -10.08
N PHE A 22 -3.00 12.65 -8.95
CA PHE A 22 -2.48 13.94 -8.55
C PHE A 22 -1.37 14.40 -9.49
N MET A 23 -0.52 13.47 -9.91
CA MET A 23 0.61 13.82 -10.78
C MET A 23 0.20 13.98 -12.24
N LYS A 24 -1.03 13.63 -12.58
CA LYS A 24 -1.56 13.79 -13.93
C LYS A 24 -0.65 13.20 -14.99
N ARG A 25 -0.16 12.00 -14.72
CA ARG A 25 0.71 11.24 -15.62
C ARG A 25 2.10 11.80 -15.78
N SER A 26 2.47 12.78 -14.98
CA SER A 26 3.85 13.24 -14.96
C SER A 26 4.64 12.33 -14.05
N GLY A 27 5.91 12.12 -14.37
CA GLY A 27 6.78 11.37 -13.49
C GLY A 27 6.50 9.88 -13.50
N ARG A 28 7.12 9.20 -12.55
CA ARG A 28 7.03 7.75 -12.43
C ARG A 28 6.73 7.36 -11.01
N VAL A 29 5.99 6.26 -10.87
CA VAL A 29 5.65 5.70 -9.56
C VAL A 29 6.08 4.25 -9.55
N TRP A 30 6.79 3.87 -8.51
CA TRP A 30 7.14 2.46 -8.30
C TRP A 30 6.45 1.97 -7.04
N ILE A 31 5.81 0.81 -7.15
CA ILE A 31 5.21 0.15 -6.01
C ILE A 31 6.20 -0.90 -5.53
N ARG A 32 6.63 -0.78 -4.28
CA ARG A 32 7.66 -1.65 -3.73
C ARG A 32 7.11 -2.71 -2.80
N VAL A 33 5.80 -2.83 -2.71
CA VAL A 33 5.16 -3.86 -1.90
C VAL A 33 4.25 -4.68 -2.80
N PHE A 34 4.11 -5.93 -2.47
CA PHE A 34 3.28 -6.83 -3.26
C PHE A 34 2.40 -7.64 -2.32
N PRO A 35 1.10 -7.73 -2.60
CA PRO A 35 0.19 -8.45 -1.71
C PRO A 35 0.27 -9.94 -1.99
N ASP A 36 1.14 -10.64 -1.28
CA ASP A 36 1.38 -12.04 -1.51
C ASP A 36 0.85 -12.95 -0.41
N VAL A 37 0.22 -12.40 0.61
CA VAL A 37 -0.32 -13.20 1.72
C VAL A 37 -1.83 -13.25 1.60
N PRO A 38 -2.42 -14.41 1.40
CA PRO A 38 -3.88 -14.51 1.32
C PRO A 38 -4.50 -14.45 2.71
N VAL A 39 -5.64 -13.80 2.80
CA VAL A 39 -6.38 -13.70 4.06
C VAL A 39 -7.79 -14.16 3.80
N SER A 40 -8.26 -15.09 4.63
CA SER A 40 -9.61 -15.61 4.53
C SER A 40 -10.40 -15.14 5.72
N LYS A 41 -11.65 -14.79 5.48
CA LYS A 41 -12.56 -14.58 6.57
C LYS A 41 -13.09 -15.92 7.02
N LYS A 42 -13.17 -16.08 8.31
CA LYS A 42 -13.69 -17.31 8.87
C LYS A 42 -14.92 -17.02 9.69
N PRO A 43 -16.07 -16.95 9.06
CA PRO A 43 -17.31 -16.83 9.81
C PRO A 43 -17.44 -18.00 10.75
N ALA A 44 -18.12 -17.79 11.84
CA ALA A 44 -18.26 -18.83 12.83
C ALA A 44 -18.78 -20.13 12.24
N GLU A 45 -19.62 -20.03 11.25
CA GLU A 45 -20.21 -21.22 10.67
C GLU A 45 -19.28 -22.00 9.80
N VAL A 46 -18.22 -21.41 9.39
CA VAL A 46 -17.36 -22.08 8.44
C VAL A 46 -16.61 -23.23 9.04
N ARG A 47 -16.59 -23.29 10.32
CA ARG A 47 -15.89 -24.36 10.94
C ARG A 47 -16.55 -25.68 10.72
N GLN A 48 -17.52 -25.73 9.90
CA GLN A 48 -18.17 -26.95 9.59
C GLN A 48 -17.27 -27.95 8.90
N GLY A 49 -16.03 -27.67 8.84
CA GLY A 49 -15.15 -28.65 8.28
C GLY A 49 -14.92 -28.51 6.83
N LYS A 50 -15.34 -27.47 6.27
CA LYS A 50 -15.02 -27.24 4.90
C LYS A 50 -13.58 -26.87 4.73
N GLY A 51 -12.85 -26.86 5.76
CA GLY A 51 -11.46 -26.57 5.70
C GLY A 51 -11.20 -25.13 5.42
N LYS A 52 -10.29 -24.85 4.55
CA LYS A 52 -9.90 -23.52 4.29
C LYS A 52 -10.83 -22.90 3.32
N GLY A 53 -11.36 -21.81 3.63
CA GLY A 53 -12.15 -21.09 2.69
C GLY A 53 -11.28 -20.47 1.62
N THR A 54 -11.91 -19.90 0.62
CA THR A 54 -11.23 -19.15 -0.41
C THR A 54 -10.69 -17.89 0.19
N PRO A 55 -9.49 -17.47 -0.16
CA PRO A 55 -9.00 -16.17 0.29
C PRO A 55 -9.91 -15.06 -0.18
N GLU A 56 -10.24 -14.16 0.71
CA GLU A 56 -11.09 -13.04 0.35
C GLU A 56 -10.30 -11.85 -0.11
N TYR A 57 -9.06 -11.74 0.30
CA TYR A 57 -8.22 -10.64 -0.14
C TYR A 57 -6.77 -10.98 0.14
N TRP A 58 -5.91 -10.17 -0.41
CA TRP A 58 -4.47 -10.37 -0.29
C TRP A 58 -3.84 -9.18 0.39
N VAL A 59 -2.82 -9.43 1.18
CA VAL A 59 -2.13 -8.37 1.89
C VAL A 59 -0.62 -8.54 1.74
N CYS A 60 0.07 -7.45 2.00
CA CYS A 60 1.52 -7.45 2.11
C CYS A 60 1.86 -7.11 3.55
N ARG A 61 2.71 -7.91 4.17
CA ARG A 61 3.19 -7.60 5.51
C ARG A 61 4.32 -6.62 5.39
N VAL A 62 4.25 -5.55 6.16
CA VAL A 62 5.30 -4.54 6.14
C VAL A 62 5.86 -4.36 7.53
N LYS A 63 7.14 -4.02 7.58
CA LYS A 63 7.83 -3.73 8.82
C LYS A 63 8.23 -2.27 8.82
N PRO A 64 8.47 -1.69 10.02
CA PRO A 64 8.92 -0.30 10.04
C PRO A 64 10.18 -0.14 9.19
N GLY A 65 10.23 0.96 8.47
CA GLY A 65 11.36 1.23 7.58
C GLY A 65 11.19 0.73 6.17
N ARG A 66 10.14 -0.05 5.90
CA ARG A 66 9.93 -0.55 4.53
C ARG A 66 9.47 0.59 3.64
N ILE A 67 10.13 0.71 2.49
CA ILE A 67 9.69 1.68 1.48
C ILE A 67 8.54 1.04 0.71
N MET A 68 7.40 1.71 0.68
CA MET A 68 6.22 1.17 0.03
C MET A 68 6.03 1.72 -1.37
N PHE A 69 6.30 3.01 -1.56
CA PHE A 69 6.14 3.66 -2.85
C PHE A 69 7.30 4.60 -3.10
N GLU A 70 7.67 4.76 -4.37
CA GLU A 70 8.68 5.71 -4.78
C GLU A 70 8.17 6.54 -5.94
N ILE A 71 8.52 7.80 -5.96
CA ILE A 71 8.14 8.72 -7.02
C ILE A 71 9.38 9.41 -7.53
N ASP A 72 9.43 9.61 -8.84
CA ASP A 72 10.53 10.33 -9.48
C ASP A 72 9.96 11.10 -10.66
N GLY A 73 10.70 12.09 -11.13
CA GLY A 73 10.33 12.81 -12.34
C GLY A 73 9.37 13.96 -12.14
N VAL A 74 9.10 14.36 -10.91
CA VAL A 74 8.29 15.53 -10.60
C VAL A 74 8.99 16.35 -9.54
N SER A 75 8.56 17.59 -9.36
CA SER A 75 9.17 18.44 -8.35
C SER A 75 8.92 17.90 -6.94
N GLY A 76 9.78 18.28 -6.00
CA GLY A 76 9.64 17.82 -4.62
C GLY A 76 8.28 18.13 -4.02
N PRO A 77 7.78 19.36 -4.12
CA PRO A 77 6.47 19.67 -3.56
C PRO A 77 5.34 18.83 -4.14
N ILE A 78 5.36 18.58 -5.45
CA ILE A 78 4.34 17.76 -6.07
C ILE A 78 4.44 16.32 -5.58
N ALA A 79 5.65 15.79 -5.51
CA ALA A 79 5.84 14.42 -5.03
C ALA A 79 5.38 14.29 -3.59
N ARG A 80 5.70 15.27 -2.75
CA ARG A 80 5.32 15.21 -1.35
C ARG A 80 3.80 15.22 -1.18
N GLU A 81 3.12 16.06 -1.93
CA GLU A 81 1.68 16.13 -1.82
C GLU A 81 1.02 14.86 -2.35
N ALA A 82 1.57 14.30 -3.43
CA ALA A 82 1.04 13.04 -3.97
C ALA A 82 1.19 11.92 -2.94
N LEU A 83 2.34 11.85 -2.26
CA LEU A 83 2.56 10.82 -1.26
C LEU A 83 1.68 11.05 -0.02
N ASP A 84 1.40 12.29 0.32
CA ASP A 84 0.47 12.57 1.41
C ASP A 84 -0.92 12.04 1.09
N LEU A 85 -1.37 12.24 -0.13
CA LEU A 85 -2.66 11.71 -0.54
C LEU A 85 -2.68 10.19 -0.50
N ALA A 86 -1.58 9.58 -0.92
CA ALA A 86 -1.48 8.13 -0.88
C ALA A 86 -1.51 7.60 0.55
N SER A 87 -0.81 8.28 1.44
CA SER A 87 -0.74 7.83 2.82
C SER A 87 -2.11 7.81 3.48
N ALA A 88 -3.01 8.69 3.07
CA ALA A 88 -4.36 8.70 3.60
C ALA A 88 -5.17 7.47 3.19
N LYS A 89 -4.71 6.73 2.19
CA LYS A 89 -5.39 5.51 1.75
C LYS A 89 -4.87 4.26 2.44
N LEU A 90 -3.81 4.40 3.22
CA LEU A 90 -3.20 3.26 3.90
C LEU A 90 -3.65 3.22 5.35
N SER A 91 -3.72 2.01 5.89
CA SER A 91 -4.16 1.84 7.27
C SER A 91 -3.03 1.95 8.27
N ILE A 92 -1.79 1.95 7.82
CA ILE A 92 -0.65 2.05 8.73
C ILE A 92 0.01 3.41 8.58
N LEU A 93 0.71 3.81 9.63
CA LEU A 93 1.40 5.09 9.61
C LEU A 93 2.60 5.03 8.69
N SER A 94 2.80 6.11 7.95
CA SER A 94 3.91 6.19 7.03
C SER A 94 4.41 7.62 7.01
N ARG A 95 5.60 7.80 6.48
CA ARG A 95 6.15 9.14 6.31
C ARG A 95 6.94 9.20 5.02
N ILE A 96 7.17 10.41 4.56
CA ILE A 96 7.87 10.67 3.32
C ILE A 96 9.35 10.86 3.64
N VAL A 97 10.18 10.18 2.87
CA VAL A 97 11.62 10.37 2.96
C VAL A 97 12.14 10.75 1.58
N THR A 98 13.20 11.53 1.57
CA THR A 98 13.78 11.98 0.32
C THR A 98 15.13 11.30 0.15
N ARG A 99 15.34 10.75 -1.04
CA ARG A 99 16.64 10.15 -1.33
C ARG A 99 17.61 11.25 -1.69
N ILE A 100 18.78 11.17 -1.09
CA ILE A 100 19.85 12.10 -1.38
C ILE A 100 20.82 11.40 -2.31
N HIS A 101 21.14 12.06 -3.41
CA HIS A 101 22.05 11.48 -4.39
C HIS A 101 23.45 11.99 -4.20
#